data_f3646f530a416feb273fb6ce1b7848e6
#
_entry.id   f3646f530a416feb273fb6ce1b7848e6
#
_cell.length_a   1.000
_cell.length_b   1.000
_cell.length_c   1.000
_cell.angle_alpha   90.00
_cell.angle_beta   90.00
_cell.angle_gamma   90.00
#
_symmetry.space_group_name_H-M   'P 1'
#
loop_
_entity.id
_entity.type
_entity.pdbx_description
1 polymer ?
#
loop_
_entity_poly.entity_id
_entity_poly.type
_entity_poly.pdbx_seq_one_letter_code
_entity_poly.pdbx_strand_id
1 'polypeptide(L)'
;KRSQKKVMSLGDFQEEGEFHIKPSSEEPELHSSNWPLLMKNYTQLYTKTNHFTPLAYGSSPLQRTITDYIRAGYINLDKPSNPSSHEVVAWIKRILRVEKTGHSGTLDPSVTGCLIVCIERATRLAKSQQSAGKEYIAVFKLHEPVENIDSILKKMEFLKSAQFQRPPLISAVKRQLRVRTIYDSKLIEFDKEKNMGIVWLKCEAGTYVRTYCVHLGLLLGVGGQMVELRRNRSGIQSEEQGLVTMHDVHDAQWLYDNHRDESYLRRVIRPLEGLLVGYKRIVMKDSAVNAVCYGAKIMLPGVLKYEDGIELNEEIVIMTTKGEAICLAIAMMTTSTIASCDHGLVAKIKRVIMDRDTYPRKWGLGKKATMKKKLIKEGLLDKYGKPNDRTPAEWLNYEHLSEPKSSTSTPHRKVKIEETEEAPSERKRKLSEEQSPTREWPDSVEKKKKKKKKKVEEMEIDPNVSVIDSSVLEIKTEKKKKKKKSKML
;
A
#
# COMPACT_ATOMS: atom_id res chain seq x y z
N LYS A 1 -70.89 32.18 23.67
CA LYS A 1 -70.07 32.66 22.53
C LYS A 1 -68.78 31.82 22.50
N ARG A 2 -68.67 30.84 21.61
CA ARG A 2 -67.42 30.12 21.35
C ARG A 2 -66.54 31.04 20.50
N SER A 3 -65.39 31.50 21.03
CA SER A 3 -64.39 32.21 20.26
C SER A 3 -63.77 31.20 19.25
N GLN A 4 -63.99 31.45 17.98
CA GLN A 4 -63.28 30.77 16.94
C GLN A 4 -61.79 31.14 17.10
N LYS A 5 -60.95 30.16 17.48
CA LYS A 5 -59.46 30.29 17.36
C LYS A 5 -59.17 30.46 15.90
N LYS A 6 -58.72 31.65 15.53
CA LYS A 6 -58.16 31.92 14.17
C LYS A 6 -56.99 30.94 13.95
N VAL A 7 -57.10 30.09 12.98
CA VAL A 7 -55.97 29.21 12.56
C VAL A 7 -54.97 30.14 11.91
N MET A 8 -53.88 30.41 12.59
CA MET A 8 -52.79 31.23 12.07
C MET A 8 -52.08 30.48 10.93
N SER A 9 -51.82 31.17 9.83
CA SER A 9 -51.02 30.66 8.74
C SER A 9 -49.53 30.61 9.12
N LEU A 10 -48.72 29.88 8.36
CA LEU A 10 -47.28 29.83 8.61
C LEU A 10 -46.67 31.24 8.51
N GLY A 11 -47.23 32.11 7.64
CA GLY A 11 -46.81 33.51 7.51
C GLY A 11 -47.11 34.33 8.75
N ASP A 12 -48.32 34.14 9.36
CA ASP A 12 -48.70 34.83 10.60
C ASP A 12 -47.75 34.45 11.76
N PHE A 13 -47.31 33.17 11.82
CA PHE A 13 -46.29 32.73 12.79
C PHE A 13 -44.91 33.34 12.55
N GLN A 14 -44.57 33.61 11.29
CA GLN A 14 -43.31 34.27 10.92
C GLN A 14 -43.32 35.77 11.22
N GLU A 15 -44.51 36.42 11.21
CA GLU A 15 -44.65 37.84 11.54
C GLU A 15 -44.78 38.10 13.05
N GLU A 16 -45.42 37.21 13.83
CA GLU A 16 -45.61 37.39 15.28
C GLU A 16 -44.45 36.82 16.12
N GLY A 17 -43.62 35.92 15.60
CA GLY A 17 -42.56 35.31 16.37
C GLY A 17 -41.19 35.94 16.09
N GLU A 18 -40.34 35.98 17.11
CA GLU A 18 -38.90 36.25 16.95
C GLU A 18 -38.19 35.17 16.09
N PHE A 19 -38.98 34.30 15.42
CA PHE A 19 -38.48 33.20 14.58
C PHE A 19 -38.23 33.72 13.16
N HIS A 20 -37.44 34.75 13.04
CA HIS A 20 -36.88 35.13 11.77
C HIS A 20 -35.61 34.32 11.55
N ILE A 21 -35.65 33.34 10.63
CA ILE A 21 -34.42 32.79 10.02
C ILE A 21 -33.79 33.95 9.25
N LYS A 22 -32.97 34.77 9.93
CA LYS A 22 -32.16 35.76 9.28
C LYS A 22 -31.15 35.01 8.44
N PRO A 23 -31.00 35.29 7.12
CA PRO A 23 -29.93 34.72 6.34
C PRO A 23 -28.62 35.11 7.00
N SER A 24 -27.88 34.13 7.52
CA SER A 24 -26.56 34.36 8.04
C SER A 24 -25.62 34.52 6.83
N SER A 25 -24.86 35.60 6.78
CA SER A 25 -23.76 35.77 5.81
C SER A 25 -22.54 34.96 6.23
N GLU A 26 -22.57 34.38 7.42
CA GLU A 26 -21.49 33.50 7.90
C GLU A 26 -21.84 32.05 7.56
N GLU A 27 -21.13 31.48 6.62
CA GLU A 27 -21.15 30.04 6.40
C GLU A 27 -20.50 29.36 7.62
N PRO A 28 -21.16 28.39 8.28
CA PRO A 28 -20.55 27.71 9.40
C PRO A 28 -19.30 26.97 8.90
N GLU A 29 -18.12 27.39 9.35
CA GLU A 29 -16.87 26.71 9.03
C GLU A 29 -16.83 25.35 9.70
N LEU A 30 -16.87 24.32 8.88
CA LEU A 30 -16.75 22.95 9.34
C LEU A 30 -15.27 22.61 9.59
N HIS A 31 -14.85 22.64 10.85
CA HIS A 31 -13.49 22.28 11.24
C HIS A 31 -13.27 20.77 11.20
N SER A 32 -12.61 20.28 10.14
CA SER A 32 -12.29 18.87 9.96
C SER A 32 -10.87 18.46 10.38
N SER A 33 -10.11 19.38 10.99
CA SER A 33 -8.72 19.14 11.44
C SER A 33 -8.61 18.02 12.47
N ASN A 34 -9.63 17.86 13.33
CA ASN A 34 -9.71 16.84 14.37
C ASN A 34 -10.44 15.56 13.95
N TRP A 35 -10.87 15.48 12.69
CA TRP A 35 -11.52 14.27 12.21
C TRP A 35 -10.53 13.10 12.17
N PRO A 36 -10.98 11.87 12.44
CA PRO A 36 -10.08 10.74 12.59
C PRO A 36 -9.58 10.19 11.26
N LEU A 37 -8.37 9.61 11.28
CA LEU A 37 -7.81 8.78 10.21
C LEU A 37 -7.81 9.51 8.86
N LEU A 38 -8.34 8.88 7.81
CA LEU A 38 -8.38 9.42 6.45
C LEU A 38 -9.36 10.61 6.30
N MET A 39 -10.19 10.89 7.29
CA MET A 39 -11.12 12.04 7.25
C MET A 39 -10.48 13.34 7.79
N LYS A 40 -9.28 13.28 8.35
CA LYS A 40 -8.56 14.46 8.84
C LYS A 40 -8.42 15.49 7.71
N ASN A 41 -8.74 16.76 8.00
CA ASN A 41 -8.70 17.87 7.02
C ASN A 41 -9.55 17.60 5.74
N TYR A 42 -10.70 16.95 5.88
CA TYR A 42 -11.57 16.60 4.74
C TYR A 42 -12.08 17.84 3.99
N THR A 43 -12.30 18.94 4.69
CA THR A 43 -12.75 20.22 4.10
C THR A 43 -11.69 20.86 3.21
N GLN A 44 -10.41 20.55 3.41
CA GLN A 44 -9.29 21.05 2.60
C GLN A 44 -9.12 20.31 1.26
N LEU A 45 -9.86 19.20 1.06
CA LEU A 45 -9.80 18.45 -0.19
C LEU A 45 -10.51 19.23 -1.31
N TYR A 46 -9.87 19.34 -2.48
CA TYR A 46 -10.49 19.91 -3.66
C TYR A 46 -11.70 19.11 -4.12
N THR A 47 -12.76 19.79 -4.49
CA THR A 47 -14.00 19.16 -4.96
C THR A 47 -13.99 19.06 -6.48
N LYS A 48 -14.08 17.85 -7.04
CA LYS A 48 -14.26 17.64 -8.48
C LYS A 48 -15.74 17.67 -8.87
N THR A 49 -16.60 17.09 -8.06
CA THR A 49 -18.05 17.10 -8.26
C THR A 49 -18.79 17.04 -6.93
N ASN A 50 -19.88 17.77 -6.81
CA ASN A 50 -20.78 17.74 -5.66
C ASN A 50 -21.91 16.71 -5.81
N HIS A 51 -22.10 16.18 -7.02
CA HIS A 51 -23.22 15.29 -7.32
C HIS A 51 -22.84 13.83 -7.05
N PHE A 52 -23.40 13.29 -5.96
CA PHE A 52 -23.36 11.86 -5.69
C PHE A 52 -24.60 11.45 -4.89
N THR A 53 -24.96 10.17 -5.00
CA THR A 53 -26.02 9.57 -4.17
C THR A 53 -25.36 8.79 -3.05
N PRO A 54 -25.48 9.20 -1.79
CA PRO A 54 -24.97 8.44 -0.65
C PRO A 54 -25.68 7.09 -0.55
N LEU A 55 -24.94 6.05 -0.23
CA LEU A 55 -25.47 4.71 -0.01
C LEU A 55 -25.42 4.35 1.47
N ALA A 56 -26.44 3.63 1.96
CA ALA A 56 -26.51 3.17 3.35
C ALA A 56 -25.54 2.00 3.67
N TYR A 57 -24.61 1.69 2.75
CA TYR A 57 -23.63 0.61 2.88
C TYR A 57 -22.27 1.14 3.35
N GLY A 58 -21.46 0.24 3.91
CA GLY A 58 -20.19 0.61 4.53
C GLY A 58 -20.39 1.31 5.88
N SER A 59 -19.32 1.52 6.61
CA SER A 59 -19.32 2.17 7.94
C SER A 59 -18.05 3.00 8.12
N SER A 60 -18.10 4.02 8.96
CA SER A 60 -16.87 4.70 9.40
C SER A 60 -15.92 3.68 10.04
N PRO A 61 -14.60 3.77 9.79
CA PRO A 61 -13.62 2.81 10.33
C PRO A 61 -13.72 2.57 11.83
N LEU A 62 -14.02 3.60 12.63
CA LEU A 62 -14.17 3.51 14.07
C LEU A 62 -15.53 2.95 14.52
N GLN A 63 -16.55 2.99 13.67
CA GLN A 63 -17.92 2.55 13.98
C GLN A 63 -18.23 1.15 13.40
N ARG A 64 -17.23 0.44 12.90
CA ARG A 64 -17.41 -0.96 12.47
C ARG A 64 -17.86 -1.84 13.62
N THR A 65 -18.66 -2.88 13.33
CA THR A 65 -18.91 -3.96 14.30
C THR A 65 -17.58 -4.53 14.76
N ILE A 66 -17.51 -5.05 15.99
CA ILE A 66 -16.23 -5.53 16.55
C ILE A 66 -15.57 -6.58 15.65
N THR A 67 -16.35 -7.46 15.03
CA THR A 67 -15.87 -8.48 14.11
C THR A 67 -15.23 -7.86 12.87
N ASP A 68 -15.90 -6.88 12.24
CA ASP A 68 -15.36 -6.17 11.07
C ASP A 68 -14.20 -5.24 11.45
N TYR A 69 -14.22 -4.72 12.66
CA TYR A 69 -13.14 -3.89 13.21
C TYR A 69 -11.86 -4.70 13.35
N ILE A 70 -11.91 -5.87 13.97
CA ILE A 70 -10.78 -6.81 14.09
C ILE A 70 -10.30 -7.24 12.70
N ARG A 71 -11.21 -7.64 11.81
CA ARG A 71 -10.89 -8.07 10.44
C ARG A 71 -10.20 -6.99 9.59
N ALA A 72 -10.43 -5.74 9.91
CA ALA A 72 -9.83 -4.61 9.23
C ALA A 72 -8.82 -3.87 10.13
N GLY A 73 -8.20 -4.57 11.07
CA GLY A 73 -7.35 -4.00 12.10
C GLY A 73 -5.87 -4.30 11.93
N TYR A 74 -5.06 -3.51 12.62
CA TYR A 74 -3.64 -3.80 12.87
C TYR A 74 -3.30 -3.50 14.33
N ILE A 75 -2.21 -4.08 14.80
CA ILE A 75 -1.67 -3.87 16.15
C ILE A 75 -0.27 -3.28 16.01
N ASN A 76 0.01 -2.20 16.75
CA ASN A 76 1.36 -1.70 16.95
C ASN A 76 1.94 -2.38 18.19
N LEU A 77 2.62 -3.50 17.99
CA LEU A 77 3.06 -4.39 19.05
C LEU A 77 4.48 -4.07 19.49
N ASP A 78 4.69 -4.01 20.80
CA ASP A 78 6.03 -4.10 21.40
C ASP A 78 6.48 -5.55 21.39
N LYS A 79 7.29 -5.90 20.39
CA LYS A 79 7.82 -7.25 20.32
C LYS A 79 8.78 -7.50 21.50
N PRO A 80 8.53 -8.50 22.34
CA PRO A 80 9.45 -8.84 23.42
C PRO A 80 10.75 -9.46 22.87
N SER A 81 11.79 -9.45 23.67
CA SER A 81 13.01 -10.21 23.42
C SER A 81 12.73 -11.72 23.48
N ASN A 82 13.54 -12.49 22.79
CA ASN A 82 13.58 -13.95 22.64
C ASN A 82 12.65 -14.55 21.58
N PRO A 83 11.31 -14.36 21.55
CA PRO A 83 10.52 -14.99 20.50
C PRO A 83 10.80 -14.34 19.13
N SER A 84 10.72 -15.14 18.08
CA SER A 84 10.78 -14.64 16.72
C SER A 84 9.53 -13.83 16.34
N SER A 85 9.68 -12.93 15.37
CA SER A 85 8.51 -12.17 14.85
C SER A 85 7.39 -13.08 14.35
N HIS A 86 7.71 -14.26 13.81
CA HIS A 86 6.71 -15.21 13.31
C HIS A 86 5.95 -15.91 14.44
N GLU A 87 6.62 -16.27 15.52
CA GLU A 87 5.97 -16.86 16.72
C GLU A 87 4.99 -15.88 17.35
N VAL A 88 5.43 -14.63 17.55
CA VAL A 88 4.58 -13.57 18.11
C VAL A 88 3.33 -13.36 17.26
N VAL A 89 3.47 -13.27 15.94
CA VAL A 89 2.34 -13.14 15.01
C VAL A 89 1.43 -14.37 15.02
N ALA A 90 1.99 -15.58 15.21
CA ALA A 90 1.21 -16.79 15.34
C ALA A 90 0.43 -16.86 16.68
N TRP A 91 0.99 -16.32 17.76
CA TRP A 91 0.28 -16.20 19.03
C TRP A 91 -0.87 -15.22 18.95
N ILE A 92 -0.68 -14.03 18.35
CA ILE A 92 -1.77 -13.07 18.11
C ILE A 92 -2.88 -13.71 17.27
N LYS A 93 -2.53 -14.47 16.23
CA LYS A 93 -3.50 -15.21 15.43
C LYS A 93 -4.37 -16.16 16.28
N ARG A 94 -3.76 -16.86 17.25
CA ARG A 94 -4.46 -17.79 18.15
C ARG A 94 -5.34 -17.04 19.16
N ILE A 95 -4.79 -15.99 19.80
CA ILE A 95 -5.49 -15.19 20.81
C ILE A 95 -6.76 -14.59 20.21
N LEU A 96 -6.64 -13.90 19.06
CA LEU A 96 -7.75 -13.24 18.40
C LEU A 96 -8.62 -14.19 17.53
N ARG A 97 -8.24 -15.47 17.39
CA ARG A 97 -8.96 -16.50 16.61
C ARG A 97 -9.23 -16.09 15.17
N VAL A 98 -8.26 -15.39 14.55
CA VAL A 98 -8.34 -14.91 13.17
C VAL A 98 -7.66 -15.88 12.19
N GLU A 99 -8.10 -15.87 10.92
CA GLU A 99 -7.56 -16.81 9.92
C GLU A 99 -6.19 -16.39 9.40
N LYS A 100 -5.95 -15.07 9.29
CA LYS A 100 -4.79 -14.52 8.62
C LYS A 100 -4.15 -13.37 9.37
N THR A 101 -2.84 -13.46 9.57
CA THR A 101 -2.01 -12.40 10.14
C THR A 101 -0.76 -12.19 9.29
N GLY A 102 -0.15 -11.02 9.39
CA GLY A 102 1.10 -10.68 8.73
C GLY A 102 1.80 -9.55 9.48
N HIS A 103 3.04 -9.23 9.15
CA HIS A 103 3.80 -8.18 9.85
C HIS A 103 4.58 -7.26 8.91
N SER A 104 5.00 -6.11 9.43
CA SER A 104 5.67 -5.02 8.71
C SER A 104 7.17 -5.24 8.44
N GLY A 105 7.70 -6.41 8.77
CA GLY A 105 9.12 -6.74 8.60
C GLY A 105 9.68 -7.45 9.83
N THR A 106 10.47 -8.48 9.59
CA THR A 106 11.06 -9.32 10.61
C THR A 106 12.02 -8.53 11.52
N LEU A 107 11.94 -8.77 12.81
CA LEU A 107 12.95 -8.44 13.81
C LEU A 107 13.65 -9.74 14.22
N ASP A 108 14.93 -9.67 14.49
CA ASP A 108 15.68 -10.78 15.08
C ASP A 108 15.08 -11.17 16.44
N PRO A 109 15.23 -12.40 16.92
CA PRO A 109 14.67 -12.82 18.20
C PRO A 109 15.03 -11.91 19.36
N SER A 110 16.29 -11.54 19.51
CA SER A 110 16.79 -10.65 20.59
C SER A 110 16.34 -9.19 20.46
N VAL A 111 15.90 -8.74 19.26
CA VAL A 111 15.52 -7.37 18.99
C VAL A 111 14.10 -7.10 19.47
N THR A 112 13.90 -5.97 20.14
CA THR A 112 12.63 -5.52 20.70
C THR A 112 12.01 -4.38 19.91
N GLY A 113 10.81 -3.96 20.31
CA GLY A 113 10.16 -2.73 19.85
C GLY A 113 9.11 -2.91 18.78
N CYS A 114 8.81 -1.85 18.10
CA CYS A 114 7.65 -1.62 17.25
C CYS A 114 7.53 -2.66 16.11
N LEU A 115 6.56 -3.57 16.21
CA LEU A 115 6.19 -4.56 15.19
C LEU A 115 4.73 -4.36 14.79
N ILE A 116 4.47 -3.85 13.60
CA ILE A 116 3.10 -3.73 13.10
C ILE A 116 2.62 -5.12 12.68
N VAL A 117 1.59 -5.61 13.36
CA VAL A 117 0.90 -6.87 13.04
C VAL A 117 -0.41 -6.56 12.34
N CYS A 118 -0.52 -6.98 11.09
CA CYS A 118 -1.71 -6.80 10.27
C CYS A 118 -2.65 -7.99 10.42
N ILE A 119 -3.95 -7.74 10.57
CA ILE A 119 -4.98 -8.76 10.77
C ILE A 119 -5.86 -8.79 9.51
N GLU A 120 -6.18 -9.98 9.03
CA GLU A 120 -7.09 -10.25 7.91
C GLU A 120 -6.91 -9.30 6.71
N ARG A 121 -7.81 -8.33 6.51
CA ARG A 121 -7.75 -7.37 5.41
C ARG A 121 -6.48 -6.52 5.44
N ALA A 122 -6.02 -6.12 6.63
CA ALA A 122 -4.82 -5.33 6.78
C ALA A 122 -3.55 -6.07 6.27
N THR A 123 -3.56 -7.40 6.17
CA THR A 123 -2.46 -8.16 5.56
C THR A 123 -2.20 -7.79 4.10
N ARG A 124 -3.19 -7.19 3.43
CA ARG A 124 -3.03 -6.65 2.07
C ARG A 124 -2.06 -5.47 2.02
N LEU A 125 -1.86 -4.78 3.16
CA LEU A 125 -0.92 -3.67 3.35
C LEU A 125 0.47 -4.11 3.84
N ALA A 126 0.65 -5.36 4.25
CA ALA A 126 1.90 -5.84 4.85
C ALA A 126 3.13 -5.53 3.96
N LYS A 127 3.03 -5.68 2.64
CA LYS A 127 4.15 -5.38 1.73
C LYS A 127 4.51 -3.89 1.69
N SER A 128 3.54 -2.98 1.70
CA SER A 128 3.81 -1.54 1.76
C SER A 128 4.45 -1.15 3.10
N GLN A 129 4.01 -1.77 4.19
CA GLN A 129 4.61 -1.59 5.51
C GLN A 129 6.02 -2.19 5.60
N GLN A 130 6.30 -3.30 4.91
CA GLN A 130 7.64 -3.87 4.82
C GLN A 130 8.62 -2.94 4.10
N SER A 131 8.19 -2.26 3.04
CA SER A 131 9.01 -1.31 2.28
C SER A 131 9.13 0.08 2.91
N ALA A 132 8.35 0.41 3.93
CA ALA A 132 8.42 1.69 4.63
C ALA A 132 9.73 1.81 5.43
N GLY A 133 10.28 3.03 5.52
CA GLY A 133 11.46 3.35 6.31
C GLY A 133 11.31 2.96 7.78
N LYS A 134 12.42 2.75 8.45
CA LYS A 134 12.47 2.32 9.85
C LYS A 134 13.40 3.23 10.67
N GLU A 135 13.08 3.36 11.96
CA GLU A 135 13.98 4.01 12.91
C GLU A 135 14.34 3.01 14.01
N TYR A 136 15.58 3.08 14.44
CA TYR A 136 16.14 2.18 15.43
C TYR A 136 16.97 2.95 16.46
N ILE A 137 17.00 2.41 17.67
CA ILE A 137 18.00 2.75 18.70
C ILE A 137 18.88 1.51 18.88
N ALA A 138 20.19 1.69 18.72
CA ALA A 138 21.16 0.62 18.83
C ALA A 138 22.22 0.94 19.85
N VAL A 139 22.60 -0.04 20.65
CA VAL A 139 23.79 0.00 21.48
C VAL A 139 24.91 -0.68 20.70
N PHE A 140 25.99 0.05 20.45
CA PHE A 140 27.17 -0.52 19.81
C PHE A 140 28.34 -0.55 20.83
N LYS A 141 29.25 -1.48 20.62
CA LYS A 141 30.51 -1.59 21.38
C LYS A 141 31.67 -1.59 20.41
N LEU A 142 32.65 -0.73 20.65
CA LEU A 142 33.95 -0.73 19.97
C LEU A 142 34.90 -1.71 20.66
N HIS A 143 35.78 -2.34 19.90
CA HIS A 143 36.69 -3.35 20.45
C HIS A 143 37.88 -2.72 21.12
N GLU A 144 38.26 -1.50 20.71
CA GLU A 144 39.34 -0.71 21.29
C GLU A 144 38.84 0.70 21.63
N PRO A 145 39.50 1.39 22.57
CA PRO A 145 39.12 2.74 22.96
C PRO A 145 39.35 3.74 21.84
N VAL A 146 38.48 4.73 21.76
CA VAL A 146 38.58 5.87 20.86
C VAL A 146 38.78 7.14 21.68
N GLU A 147 39.91 7.85 21.46
CA GLU A 147 40.32 9.02 22.23
C GLU A 147 39.31 10.18 22.08
N ASN A 148 38.88 10.42 20.83
CA ASN A 148 38.05 11.59 20.48
C ASN A 148 36.67 11.19 19.96
N ILE A 149 35.61 11.66 20.65
CA ILE A 149 34.21 11.48 20.26
C ILE A 149 33.93 12.13 18.91
N ASP A 150 34.60 13.22 18.56
CA ASP A 150 34.43 13.88 17.24
C ASP A 150 34.79 12.94 16.08
N SER A 151 35.73 12.01 16.31
CA SER A 151 36.07 10.99 15.30
C SER A 151 34.86 10.07 15.03
N ILE A 152 34.13 9.68 16.08
CA ILE A 152 32.91 8.88 15.96
C ILE A 152 31.85 9.67 15.18
N LEU A 153 31.60 10.92 15.53
CA LEU A 153 30.63 11.80 14.88
C LEU A 153 30.94 12.00 13.38
N LYS A 154 32.21 12.27 13.04
CA LYS A 154 32.66 12.40 11.64
C LYS A 154 32.43 11.12 10.85
N LYS A 155 32.70 9.94 11.41
CA LYS A 155 32.46 8.66 10.71
C LYS A 155 30.98 8.32 10.61
N MET A 156 30.18 8.68 11.60
CA MET A 156 28.72 8.56 11.52
C MET A 156 28.14 9.45 10.43
N GLU A 157 28.62 10.68 10.30
CA GLU A 157 28.21 11.59 9.22
C GLU A 157 28.56 11.03 7.83
N PHE A 158 29.75 10.45 7.68
CA PHE A 158 30.14 9.75 6.44
C PHE A 158 29.21 8.58 6.11
N LEU A 159 28.66 7.91 7.13
CA LEU A 159 27.74 6.79 6.95
C LEU A 159 26.29 7.22 6.64
N LYS A 160 25.94 8.51 6.68
CA LYS A 160 24.64 9.05 6.24
C LYS A 160 24.56 9.10 4.71
N SER A 161 24.54 7.94 4.08
CA SER A 161 24.52 7.80 2.62
C SER A 161 24.02 6.44 2.17
N ALA A 162 24.04 6.21 0.87
CA ALA A 162 23.82 4.89 0.29
C ALA A 162 25.03 3.99 0.54
N GLN A 163 24.82 2.87 1.19
CA GLN A 163 25.86 1.93 1.59
C GLN A 163 25.67 0.56 0.98
N PHE A 164 26.75 -0.11 0.65
CA PHE A 164 26.76 -1.51 0.28
C PHE A 164 26.70 -2.38 1.55
N GLN A 165 25.60 -3.09 1.72
CA GLN A 165 25.43 -4.05 2.80
C GLN A 165 25.22 -5.45 2.28
N ARG A 166 25.93 -6.41 2.87
CA ARG A 166 25.68 -7.83 2.69
C ARG A 166 24.97 -8.35 3.93
N PRO A 167 23.82 -9.05 3.78
CA PRO A 167 23.12 -9.62 4.93
C PRO A 167 24.07 -10.44 5.81
N PRO A 168 23.91 -10.43 7.14
CA PRO A 168 24.70 -11.24 8.07
C PRO A 168 24.62 -12.74 7.73
N LEU A 169 25.56 -13.53 8.25
CA LEU A 169 25.58 -15.00 8.04
C LEU A 169 24.26 -15.64 8.49
N ILE A 170 23.79 -15.25 9.67
CA ILE A 170 22.52 -15.70 10.23
C ILE A 170 21.43 -14.73 9.77
N SER A 171 20.87 -14.99 8.60
CA SER A 171 19.72 -14.23 8.06
C SER A 171 18.84 -15.11 7.16
N ALA A 172 17.53 -14.84 7.18
CA ALA A 172 16.54 -15.59 6.39
C ALA A 172 16.55 -15.23 4.88
N VAL A 173 17.47 -14.41 4.42
CA VAL A 173 17.51 -13.90 3.04
C VAL A 173 18.81 -14.29 2.31
N LYS A 174 18.76 -14.34 0.98
CA LYS A 174 19.96 -14.58 0.16
C LYS A 174 21.02 -13.51 0.42
N ARG A 175 22.28 -13.94 0.69
CA ARG A 175 23.41 -13.07 0.98
C ARG A 175 23.97 -12.39 -0.28
N GLN A 176 23.13 -11.61 -0.95
CA GLN A 176 23.53 -10.75 -2.06
C GLN A 176 23.89 -9.36 -1.55
N LEU A 177 24.89 -8.75 -2.15
CA LEU A 177 25.22 -7.35 -1.92
C LEU A 177 24.02 -6.47 -2.30
N ARG A 178 23.65 -5.55 -1.42
CA ARG A 178 22.51 -4.65 -1.63
C ARG A 178 22.91 -3.24 -1.25
N VAL A 179 22.39 -2.26 -1.98
CA VAL A 179 22.48 -0.86 -1.57
C VAL A 179 21.37 -0.59 -0.56
N ARG A 180 21.71 0.07 0.55
CA ARG A 180 20.79 0.52 1.59
C ARG A 180 21.18 1.91 2.06
N THR A 181 20.18 2.76 2.19
CA THR A 181 20.37 4.17 2.54
C THR A 181 20.15 4.38 4.03
N ILE A 182 21.12 5.01 4.68
CA ILE A 182 20.97 5.62 5.99
C ILE A 182 20.58 7.08 5.75
N TYR A 183 19.37 7.46 6.15
CA TYR A 183 18.85 8.82 5.96
C TYR A 183 19.39 9.78 7.02
N ASP A 184 19.49 9.31 8.25
CA ASP A 184 19.99 10.11 9.36
C ASP A 184 20.53 9.20 10.48
N SER A 185 21.48 9.71 11.25
CA SER A 185 22.04 9.05 12.43
C SER A 185 22.47 10.08 13.47
N LYS A 186 22.22 9.79 14.75
CA LYS A 186 22.58 10.67 15.86
C LYS A 186 23.20 9.84 16.97
N LEU A 187 24.36 10.25 17.45
CA LEU A 187 24.93 9.72 18.69
C LEU A 187 24.15 10.32 19.86
N ILE A 188 23.55 9.47 20.70
CA ILE A 188 22.80 9.90 21.89
C ILE A 188 23.77 10.02 23.07
N GLU A 189 24.59 8.98 23.28
CA GLU A 189 25.52 8.90 24.40
C GLU A 189 26.71 8.01 24.02
N PHE A 190 27.88 8.26 24.62
CA PHE A 190 29.06 7.43 24.48
C PHE A 190 29.81 7.32 25.81
N ASP A 191 29.91 6.10 26.32
CA ASP A 191 30.68 5.74 27.52
C ASP A 191 32.09 5.34 27.08
N LYS A 192 33.08 6.19 27.44
CA LYS A 192 34.48 5.96 27.09
C LYS A 192 35.13 4.79 27.87
N GLU A 193 34.68 4.54 29.10
CA GLU A 193 35.26 3.47 29.94
C GLU A 193 34.89 2.09 29.38
N LYS A 194 33.66 1.94 28.90
CA LYS A 194 33.13 0.68 28.33
C LYS A 194 33.30 0.58 26.83
N ASN A 195 33.73 1.64 26.15
CA ASN A 195 33.78 1.78 24.69
C ASN A 195 32.41 1.48 24.05
N MET A 196 31.32 1.91 24.66
CA MET A 196 29.95 1.67 24.24
C MET A 196 29.25 2.98 23.93
N GLY A 197 28.40 2.95 22.87
CA GLY A 197 27.61 4.11 22.54
C GLY A 197 26.20 3.74 22.13
N ILE A 198 25.31 4.71 22.31
CA ILE A 198 23.91 4.62 21.91
C ILE A 198 23.71 5.50 20.67
N VAL A 199 23.19 4.90 19.60
CA VAL A 199 22.92 5.60 18.35
C VAL A 199 21.46 5.45 17.95
N TRP A 200 20.83 6.57 17.55
CA TRP A 200 19.58 6.57 16.83
C TRP A 200 19.85 6.59 15.32
N LEU A 201 19.10 5.78 14.58
CA LEU A 201 19.25 5.58 13.14
C LEU A 201 17.92 5.67 12.43
N LYS A 202 17.85 6.45 11.34
CA LYS A 202 16.74 6.45 10.39
C LYS A 202 17.22 5.91 9.06
N CYS A 203 16.60 4.83 8.58
CA CYS A 203 17.13 4.09 7.44
C CYS A 203 16.05 3.48 6.53
N GLU A 204 16.48 3.11 5.34
CA GLU A 204 15.68 2.37 4.36
C GLU A 204 15.27 0.99 4.89
N ALA A 205 14.13 0.50 4.44
CA ALA A 205 13.66 -0.84 4.75
C ALA A 205 14.65 -1.93 4.30
N GLY A 206 14.93 -2.87 5.19
CA GLY A 206 15.87 -3.97 4.93
C GLY A 206 17.34 -3.61 5.17
N THR A 207 17.61 -2.46 5.79
CA THR A 207 18.92 -2.10 6.31
C THR A 207 19.25 -2.97 7.54
N TYR A 208 20.48 -3.46 7.61
CA TYR A 208 21.00 -4.22 8.76
C TYR A 208 21.79 -3.28 9.67
N VAL A 209 21.24 -2.96 10.83
CA VAL A 209 21.90 -2.11 11.83
C VAL A 209 23.15 -2.80 12.38
N ARG A 210 23.15 -4.14 12.50
CA ARG A 210 24.35 -4.91 12.82
C ARG A 210 25.53 -4.58 11.89
N THR A 211 25.25 -4.51 10.58
CA THR A 211 26.27 -4.16 9.59
C THR A 211 26.72 -2.70 9.71
N TYR A 212 25.80 -1.80 10.04
CA TYR A 212 26.15 -0.39 10.31
C TYR A 212 27.15 -0.25 11.46
N CYS A 213 26.92 -0.94 12.58
CA CYS A 213 27.83 -0.90 13.74
C CYS A 213 29.23 -1.47 13.39
N VAL A 214 29.27 -2.54 12.59
CA VAL A 214 30.55 -3.07 12.08
C VAL A 214 31.25 -2.07 11.15
N HIS A 215 30.53 -1.43 10.23
CA HIS A 215 31.11 -0.41 9.34
C HIS A 215 31.64 0.79 10.11
N LEU A 216 30.93 1.24 11.16
CA LEU A 216 31.39 2.31 12.03
C LEU A 216 32.72 1.95 12.69
N GLY A 217 32.81 0.76 13.29
CA GLY A 217 34.04 0.29 13.92
C GLY A 217 35.20 0.13 12.92
N LEU A 218 34.95 -0.36 11.72
CA LEU A 218 35.94 -0.47 10.65
C LEU A 218 36.47 0.91 10.19
N LEU A 219 35.58 1.89 10.03
CA LEU A 219 35.96 3.25 9.66
C LEU A 219 36.73 3.98 10.74
N LEU A 220 36.52 3.61 11.99
CA LEU A 220 37.31 4.09 13.13
C LEU A 220 38.66 3.38 13.26
N GLY A 221 38.83 2.24 12.59
CA GLY A 221 40.04 1.40 12.65
C GLY A 221 40.12 0.47 13.88
N VAL A 222 39.16 0.51 14.79
CA VAL A 222 39.16 -0.23 16.06
C VAL A 222 38.22 -1.46 16.04
N GLY A 223 37.44 -1.63 14.99
CA GLY A 223 36.39 -2.64 14.96
C GLY A 223 35.20 -2.33 15.87
N GLY A 224 34.08 -3.01 15.66
CA GLY A 224 32.91 -2.77 16.49
C GLY A 224 31.78 -3.77 16.18
N GLN A 225 30.86 -3.87 17.13
CA GLN A 225 29.71 -4.77 17.05
C GLN A 225 28.46 -4.11 17.64
N MET A 226 27.30 -4.58 17.23
CA MET A 226 26.02 -4.24 17.85
C MET A 226 25.80 -5.13 19.08
N VAL A 227 25.45 -4.53 20.18
CA VAL A 227 25.14 -5.24 21.45
C VAL A 227 23.63 -5.42 21.56
N GLU A 228 22.89 -4.33 21.44
CA GLU A 228 21.42 -4.31 21.58
C GLU A 228 20.77 -3.49 20.49
N LEU A 229 19.51 -3.82 20.17
CA LEU A 229 18.74 -3.14 19.14
C LEU A 229 17.28 -3.08 19.54
N ARG A 230 16.69 -1.88 19.41
CA ARG A 230 15.26 -1.65 19.53
C ARG A 230 14.75 -0.87 18.32
N ARG A 231 13.65 -1.33 17.72
CA ARG A 231 12.98 -0.59 16.66
C ARG A 231 11.93 0.34 17.25
N ASN A 232 12.20 1.63 17.27
CA ASN A 232 11.30 2.65 17.82
C ASN A 232 10.26 3.15 16.82
N ARG A 233 10.48 2.93 15.48
CA ARG A 233 9.50 3.31 14.45
C ARG A 233 9.49 2.34 13.28
N SER A 234 8.28 2.09 12.75
CA SER A 234 8.05 1.32 11.52
C SER A 234 7.04 2.07 10.63
N GLY A 235 7.55 2.69 9.54
CA GLY A 235 6.74 3.57 8.70
C GLY A 235 6.22 4.77 9.47
N ILE A 236 4.90 4.93 9.49
CA ILE A 236 4.24 6.03 10.21
C ILE A 236 4.01 5.73 11.69
N GLN A 237 4.10 4.49 12.13
CA GLN A 237 3.87 4.09 13.52
C GLN A 237 5.16 4.16 14.34
N SER A 238 5.11 4.87 15.47
CA SER A 238 6.18 4.98 16.46
C SER A 238 5.76 4.35 17.80
N GLU A 239 6.70 4.26 18.73
CA GLU A 239 6.43 3.80 20.10
C GLU A 239 5.45 4.71 20.85
N GLU A 240 5.49 6.01 20.60
CA GLU A 240 4.58 6.99 21.20
C GLU A 240 3.12 6.81 20.80
N GLN A 241 2.88 6.12 19.69
CA GLN A 241 1.57 5.98 19.11
C GLN A 241 0.90 4.65 19.48
N GLY A 242 0.55 4.50 20.79
CA GLY A 242 -0.24 3.36 21.28
C GLY A 242 0.43 2.02 20.99
N LEU A 243 1.67 1.89 21.40
CA LEU A 243 2.38 0.64 21.50
C LEU A 243 1.69 -0.24 22.54
N VAL A 244 1.47 -1.52 22.24
CA VAL A 244 0.80 -2.49 23.11
C VAL A 244 1.65 -3.75 23.25
N THR A 245 1.53 -4.42 24.38
CA THR A 245 2.22 -5.66 24.68
C THR A 245 1.39 -6.89 24.25
N MET A 246 1.99 -8.07 24.30
CA MET A 246 1.28 -9.34 24.10
C MET A 246 0.24 -9.58 25.20
N HIS A 247 0.51 -9.11 26.44
CA HIS A 247 -0.43 -9.21 27.57
C HIS A 247 -1.68 -8.35 27.30
N ASP A 248 -1.50 -7.10 26.83
CA ASP A 248 -2.64 -6.24 26.46
C ASP A 248 -3.56 -6.92 25.44
N VAL A 249 -3.00 -7.61 24.44
CA VAL A 249 -3.79 -8.33 23.43
C VAL A 249 -4.57 -9.49 24.06
N HIS A 250 -3.93 -10.23 24.95
CA HIS A 250 -4.56 -11.37 25.66
C HIS A 250 -5.68 -10.88 26.58
N ASP A 251 -5.40 -9.88 27.39
CA ASP A 251 -6.34 -9.35 28.37
C ASP A 251 -7.54 -8.68 27.70
N ALA A 252 -7.30 -7.96 26.60
CA ALA A 252 -8.39 -7.37 25.80
C ALA A 252 -9.32 -8.44 25.20
N GLN A 253 -8.76 -9.55 24.73
CA GLN A 253 -9.57 -10.66 24.22
C GLN A 253 -10.32 -11.40 25.34
N TRP A 254 -9.67 -11.60 26.50
CA TRP A 254 -10.29 -12.20 27.67
C TRP A 254 -11.47 -11.37 28.17
N LEU A 255 -11.31 -10.04 28.26
CA LEU A 255 -12.37 -9.12 28.68
C LEU A 255 -13.58 -9.19 27.73
N TYR A 256 -13.31 -9.21 26.43
CA TYR A 256 -14.37 -9.37 25.42
C TYR A 256 -15.08 -10.74 25.52
N ASP A 257 -14.34 -11.81 25.73
CA ASP A 257 -14.92 -13.15 25.81
C ASP A 257 -15.87 -13.31 27.02
N ASN A 258 -15.46 -12.75 28.17
CA ASN A 258 -16.18 -12.93 29.44
C ASN A 258 -17.25 -11.85 29.71
N HIS A 259 -16.99 -10.61 29.34
CA HIS A 259 -17.84 -9.46 29.65
C HIS A 259 -18.47 -8.79 28.43
N ARG A 260 -18.11 -9.19 27.21
CA ARG A 260 -18.54 -8.56 25.96
C ARG A 260 -18.17 -7.07 25.87
N ASP A 261 -17.18 -6.63 26.64
CA ASP A 261 -16.67 -5.27 26.58
C ASP A 261 -15.66 -5.14 25.43
N GLU A 262 -16.01 -4.31 24.43
CA GLU A 262 -15.20 -4.06 23.24
C GLU A 262 -14.13 -2.97 23.45
N SER A 263 -14.21 -2.21 24.54
CA SER A 263 -13.43 -0.98 24.75
C SER A 263 -11.92 -1.25 24.67
N TYR A 264 -11.47 -2.29 25.34
CA TYR A 264 -10.04 -2.65 25.35
C TYR A 264 -9.56 -3.21 24.00
N LEU A 265 -10.35 -4.05 23.34
CA LEU A 265 -10.02 -4.50 21.98
C LEU A 265 -9.90 -3.34 21.01
N ARG A 266 -10.79 -2.33 21.08
CA ARG A 266 -10.75 -1.13 20.25
C ARG A 266 -9.55 -0.22 20.56
N ARG A 267 -9.01 -0.30 21.76
CA ARG A 267 -7.77 0.40 22.15
C ARG A 267 -6.54 -0.31 21.61
N VAL A 268 -6.49 -1.64 21.70
CA VAL A 268 -5.35 -2.49 21.29
C VAL A 268 -5.26 -2.63 19.77
N ILE A 269 -6.39 -2.86 19.12
CA ILE A 269 -6.50 -2.99 17.67
C ILE A 269 -6.89 -1.65 17.07
N ARG A 270 -6.20 -1.24 16.01
CA ARG A 270 -6.46 0.00 15.29
C ARG A 270 -6.95 -0.26 13.88
N PRO A 271 -7.84 0.57 13.32
CA PRO A 271 -8.30 0.42 11.94
C PRO A 271 -7.13 0.54 10.96
N LEU A 272 -7.13 -0.30 9.91
CA LEU A 272 -6.09 -0.33 8.88
C LEU A 272 -5.85 1.03 8.19
N GLU A 273 -6.84 1.90 8.19
CA GLU A 273 -6.77 3.26 7.66
C GLU A 273 -5.70 4.09 8.40
N GLY A 274 -5.40 3.75 9.66
CA GLY A 274 -4.30 4.34 10.41
C GLY A 274 -2.91 4.11 9.80
N LEU A 275 -2.73 3.08 8.97
CA LEU A 275 -1.49 2.84 8.22
C LEU A 275 -1.40 3.65 6.92
N LEU A 276 -2.48 4.33 6.55
CA LEU A 276 -2.62 5.02 5.26
C LEU A 276 -2.67 6.54 5.37
N VAL A 277 -2.63 7.09 6.58
CA VAL A 277 -2.76 8.54 6.83
C VAL A 277 -1.65 9.36 6.14
N GLY A 278 -0.50 8.76 5.87
CA GLY A 278 0.60 9.42 5.17
C GLY A 278 0.49 9.42 3.64
N TYR A 279 -0.54 8.81 3.05
CA TYR A 279 -0.76 8.81 1.61
C TYR A 279 -1.74 9.90 1.22
N LYS A 280 -1.53 10.51 0.05
CA LYS A 280 -2.52 11.44 -0.53
C LYS A 280 -3.79 10.71 -0.92
N ARG A 281 -4.92 11.40 -0.81
CA ARG A 281 -6.25 10.81 -0.81
C ARG A 281 -7.06 11.22 -2.04
N ILE A 282 -7.83 10.27 -2.57
CA ILE A 282 -8.91 10.54 -3.52
C ILE A 282 -10.19 9.90 -2.99
N VAL A 283 -11.25 10.69 -2.90
CA VAL A 283 -12.58 10.25 -2.47
C VAL A 283 -13.39 9.86 -3.68
N MET A 284 -13.96 8.65 -3.67
CA MET A 284 -14.77 8.11 -4.76
C MET A 284 -16.27 8.20 -4.45
N LYS A 285 -17.08 8.29 -5.50
CA LYS A 285 -18.55 8.11 -5.40
C LYS A 285 -18.87 6.70 -4.93
N ASP A 286 -19.83 6.56 -4.01
CA ASP A 286 -20.24 5.27 -3.45
C ASP A 286 -20.66 4.26 -4.53
N SER A 287 -21.27 4.73 -5.61
CA SER A 287 -21.68 3.90 -6.77
C SER A 287 -20.49 3.27 -7.52
N ALA A 288 -19.31 3.86 -7.44
CA ALA A 288 -18.10 3.36 -8.12
C ALA A 288 -17.29 2.39 -7.25
N VAL A 289 -17.48 2.37 -5.93
CA VAL A 289 -16.69 1.59 -4.97
C VAL A 289 -16.65 0.11 -5.33
N ASN A 290 -17.80 -0.52 -5.54
CA ASN A 290 -17.86 -1.95 -5.85
C ASN A 290 -17.09 -2.29 -7.13
N ALA A 291 -17.19 -1.47 -8.17
CA ALA A 291 -16.46 -1.68 -9.42
C ALA A 291 -14.94 -1.68 -9.21
N VAL A 292 -14.43 -0.75 -8.38
CA VAL A 292 -13.00 -0.68 -8.01
C VAL A 292 -12.58 -1.92 -7.23
N CYS A 293 -13.41 -2.43 -6.30
CA CYS A 293 -13.14 -3.67 -5.58
C CYS A 293 -13.02 -4.89 -6.51
N TYR A 294 -13.69 -4.87 -7.66
CA TYR A 294 -13.57 -5.88 -8.72
C TYR A 294 -12.43 -5.63 -9.71
N GLY A 295 -11.66 -4.56 -9.52
CA GLY A 295 -10.50 -4.24 -10.35
C GLY A 295 -10.76 -3.31 -11.53
N ALA A 296 -11.89 -2.60 -11.55
CA ALA A 296 -12.18 -1.61 -12.58
C ALA A 296 -11.18 -0.44 -12.52
N LYS A 297 -10.88 0.15 -13.66
CA LYS A 297 -10.04 1.35 -13.76
C LYS A 297 -10.68 2.51 -12.99
N ILE A 298 -9.85 3.28 -12.28
CA ILE A 298 -10.30 4.47 -11.52
C ILE A 298 -10.38 5.64 -12.50
N MET A 299 -11.62 5.94 -12.92
CA MET A 299 -11.91 6.96 -13.92
C MET A 299 -12.36 8.26 -13.25
N LEU A 300 -12.05 9.39 -13.86
CA LEU A 300 -12.33 10.74 -13.34
C LEU A 300 -13.81 11.00 -12.98
N PRO A 301 -14.82 10.55 -13.76
CA PRO A 301 -16.24 10.74 -13.40
C PRO A 301 -16.65 10.07 -12.09
N GLY A 302 -15.86 9.12 -11.58
CA GLY A 302 -16.06 8.47 -10.29
C GLY A 302 -15.49 9.23 -9.08
N VAL A 303 -14.69 10.27 -9.31
CA VAL A 303 -14.02 11.06 -8.27
C VAL A 303 -14.97 12.13 -7.72
N LEU A 304 -14.99 12.28 -6.39
CA LEU A 304 -15.70 13.37 -5.70
C LEU A 304 -14.74 14.46 -5.26
N LYS A 305 -13.73 14.07 -4.48
CA LYS A 305 -12.73 14.98 -3.92
C LYS A 305 -11.33 14.39 -4.07
N TYR A 306 -10.32 15.23 -4.04
CA TYR A 306 -8.93 14.84 -4.14
C TYR A 306 -8.02 15.80 -3.36
N GLU A 307 -6.89 15.29 -2.92
CA GLU A 307 -5.90 16.06 -2.15
C GLU A 307 -4.98 16.85 -3.09
N ASP A 308 -4.40 17.92 -2.58
CA ASP A 308 -3.43 18.71 -3.31
C ASP A 308 -2.08 18.01 -3.47
N GLY A 309 -1.31 18.46 -4.46
CA GLY A 309 0.08 18.05 -4.69
C GLY A 309 0.23 16.58 -5.11
N ILE A 310 -0.80 15.93 -5.68
CA ILE A 310 -0.68 14.59 -6.26
C ILE A 310 0.20 14.65 -7.49
N GLU A 311 1.28 13.84 -7.51
CA GLU A 311 2.23 13.72 -8.61
C GLU A 311 2.04 12.43 -9.42
N LEU A 312 2.58 12.43 -10.67
CA LEU A 312 2.56 11.23 -11.52
C LEU A 312 3.36 10.08 -10.88
N ASN A 313 2.78 8.88 -10.94
CA ASN A 313 3.35 7.64 -10.37
C ASN A 313 3.47 7.63 -8.84
N GLU A 314 2.93 8.62 -8.15
CA GLU A 314 2.84 8.62 -6.70
C GLU A 314 1.85 7.55 -6.20
N GLU A 315 2.18 6.93 -5.07
CA GLU A 315 1.26 6.01 -4.38
C GLU A 315 0.22 6.82 -3.60
N ILE A 316 -1.04 6.57 -3.91
CA ILE A 316 -2.18 7.26 -3.31
C ILE A 316 -3.18 6.26 -2.73
N VAL A 317 -4.01 6.72 -1.80
CA VAL A 317 -5.13 5.95 -1.26
C VAL A 317 -6.45 6.41 -1.86
N ILE A 318 -7.23 5.45 -2.30
CA ILE A 318 -8.61 5.69 -2.74
C ILE A 318 -9.52 5.32 -1.58
N MET A 319 -10.41 6.25 -1.19
CA MET A 319 -11.31 6.07 -0.06
C MET A 319 -12.77 6.36 -0.41
N THR A 320 -13.67 5.90 0.44
CA THR A 320 -15.10 6.19 0.37
C THR A 320 -15.43 7.52 1.03
N THR A 321 -16.66 7.98 0.87
CA THR A 321 -17.21 9.16 1.56
C THR A 321 -17.26 9.00 3.08
N LYS A 322 -17.19 7.76 3.60
CA LYS A 322 -17.16 7.42 5.03
C LYS A 322 -15.74 7.26 5.60
N GLY A 323 -14.71 7.48 4.80
CA GLY A 323 -13.31 7.35 5.21
C GLY A 323 -12.76 5.93 5.19
N GLU A 324 -13.45 4.96 4.59
CA GLU A 324 -12.93 3.60 4.42
C GLU A 324 -11.96 3.52 3.26
N ALA A 325 -10.84 2.84 3.44
CA ALA A 325 -9.87 2.61 2.38
C ALA A 325 -10.38 1.54 1.39
N ILE A 326 -10.53 1.90 0.11
CA ILE A 326 -10.93 1.00 -0.97
C ILE A 326 -9.71 0.25 -1.51
N CYS A 327 -8.68 0.99 -1.93
CA CYS A 327 -7.46 0.44 -2.49
C CYS A 327 -6.28 1.41 -2.38
N LEU A 328 -5.06 0.87 -2.45
CA LEU A 328 -3.87 1.61 -2.85
C LEU A 328 -3.80 1.66 -4.37
N ALA A 329 -3.46 2.81 -4.91
CA ALA A 329 -3.35 3.05 -6.34
C ALA A 329 -2.09 3.85 -6.67
N ILE A 330 -1.74 3.89 -7.95
CA ILE A 330 -0.66 4.71 -8.49
C ILE A 330 -1.34 5.81 -9.32
N ALA A 331 -1.05 7.06 -9.00
CA ALA A 331 -1.60 8.22 -9.69
C ALA A 331 -1.14 8.25 -11.16
N MET A 332 -2.09 8.48 -12.06
CA MET A 332 -1.86 8.64 -13.50
C MET A 332 -2.18 10.07 -13.97
N MET A 333 -2.66 10.90 -13.05
CA MET A 333 -2.93 12.33 -13.25
C MET A 333 -2.40 13.10 -12.06
N THR A 334 -1.88 14.29 -12.30
CA THR A 334 -1.53 15.26 -11.25
C THR A 334 -2.77 15.98 -10.76
N THR A 335 -2.68 16.69 -9.62
CA THR A 335 -3.74 17.55 -9.09
C THR A 335 -4.26 18.52 -10.17
N SER A 336 -3.36 19.18 -10.91
CA SER A 336 -3.71 20.11 -11.98
C SER A 336 -4.49 19.45 -13.11
N THR A 337 -4.08 18.25 -13.53
CA THR A 337 -4.77 17.47 -14.57
C THR A 337 -6.15 17.02 -14.11
N ILE A 338 -6.29 16.60 -12.85
CA ILE A 338 -7.59 16.23 -12.26
C ILE A 338 -8.52 17.43 -12.25
N ALA A 339 -8.02 18.62 -11.95
CA ALA A 339 -8.81 19.86 -11.95
C ALA A 339 -9.35 20.20 -13.33
N SER A 340 -8.49 20.16 -14.37
CA SER A 340 -8.77 20.67 -15.72
C SER A 340 -9.52 19.69 -16.63
N CYS A 341 -9.35 18.37 -16.46
CA CYS A 341 -9.95 17.36 -17.32
C CYS A 341 -11.33 16.94 -16.81
N ASP A 342 -12.22 16.49 -17.72
CA ASP A 342 -13.53 15.95 -17.37
C ASP A 342 -13.61 14.42 -17.44
N HIS A 343 -12.67 13.79 -18.13
CA HIS A 343 -12.61 12.34 -18.30
C HIS A 343 -11.15 11.86 -18.32
N GLY A 344 -10.96 10.56 -18.15
CA GLY A 344 -9.65 9.94 -18.22
C GLY A 344 -9.38 8.97 -17.05
N LEU A 345 -8.22 8.33 -17.10
CA LEU A 345 -7.73 7.39 -16.09
C LEU A 345 -6.99 8.15 -15.01
N VAL A 346 -7.58 8.26 -13.83
CA VAL A 346 -6.99 9.01 -12.69
C VAL A 346 -5.89 8.21 -12.02
N ALA A 347 -6.14 6.92 -11.77
CA ALA A 347 -5.18 6.07 -11.08
C ALA A 347 -5.29 4.60 -11.50
N LYS A 348 -4.18 3.89 -11.40
CA LYS A 348 -4.06 2.45 -11.60
C LYS A 348 -4.04 1.73 -10.27
N ILE A 349 -4.93 0.75 -10.07
CA ILE A 349 -4.99 -0.03 -8.83
C ILE A 349 -3.67 -0.79 -8.62
N LYS A 350 -3.03 -0.57 -7.48
CA LYS A 350 -1.88 -1.35 -7.00
C LYS A 350 -2.34 -2.52 -6.14
N ARG A 351 -3.22 -2.26 -5.17
CA ARG A 351 -3.74 -3.28 -4.26
C ARG A 351 -5.13 -2.92 -3.75
N VAL A 352 -6.12 -3.77 -3.99
CA VAL A 352 -7.45 -3.66 -3.39
C VAL A 352 -7.40 -4.07 -1.92
N ILE A 353 -7.96 -3.23 -1.04
CA ILE A 353 -8.00 -3.44 0.43
C ILE A 353 -9.40 -3.87 0.85
N MET A 354 -10.44 -3.16 0.39
CA MET A 354 -11.83 -3.43 0.71
C MET A 354 -12.29 -4.78 0.13
N ASP A 355 -13.19 -5.46 0.81
CA ASP A 355 -13.79 -6.68 0.29
C ASP A 355 -14.81 -6.37 -0.80
N ARG A 356 -14.99 -7.34 -1.70
CA ARG A 356 -16.02 -7.27 -2.73
C ARG A 356 -17.39 -7.28 -2.08
N ASP A 357 -18.34 -6.62 -2.72
CA ASP A 357 -19.76 -6.59 -2.34
C ASP A 357 -20.06 -5.94 -0.98
N THR A 358 -19.07 -5.27 -0.34
CA THR A 358 -19.32 -4.35 0.80
C THR A 358 -20.25 -3.21 0.38
N TYR A 359 -20.13 -2.74 -0.85
CA TYR A 359 -21.07 -1.81 -1.50
C TYR A 359 -21.84 -2.53 -2.61
N PRO A 360 -23.11 -2.14 -2.88
CA PRO A 360 -23.94 -2.81 -3.87
C PRO A 360 -23.40 -2.61 -5.28
N ARG A 361 -23.66 -3.59 -6.13
CA ARG A 361 -23.23 -3.57 -7.51
C ARG A 361 -24.07 -2.58 -8.32
N LYS A 362 -23.49 -1.44 -8.70
CA LYS A 362 -24.13 -0.40 -9.54
C LYS A 362 -23.55 -0.34 -10.95
N TRP A 363 -22.88 -1.40 -11.41
CA TRP A 363 -22.25 -1.51 -12.71
C TRP A 363 -22.76 -2.74 -13.47
N GLY A 364 -22.63 -2.71 -14.80
CA GLY A 364 -23.07 -3.83 -15.65
C GLY A 364 -24.61 -4.01 -15.67
N LEU A 365 -25.37 -2.92 -15.44
CA LEU A 365 -26.83 -2.88 -15.47
C LEU A 365 -27.37 -2.20 -16.73
N GLY A 366 -26.51 -1.60 -17.57
CA GLY A 366 -26.90 -0.97 -18.83
C GLY A 366 -27.34 -1.98 -19.88
N LYS A 367 -28.12 -1.53 -20.86
CA LYS A 367 -28.68 -2.36 -21.96
C LYS A 367 -27.58 -3.21 -22.64
N LYS A 368 -26.44 -2.59 -23.03
CA LYS A 368 -25.29 -3.29 -23.66
C LYS A 368 -24.70 -4.38 -22.76
N ALA A 369 -24.49 -4.07 -21.47
CA ALA A 369 -23.92 -5.04 -20.53
C ALA A 369 -24.88 -6.20 -20.23
N THR A 370 -26.18 -5.94 -20.20
CA THR A 370 -27.21 -6.97 -20.01
C THR A 370 -27.28 -7.87 -21.25
N MET A 371 -27.27 -7.29 -22.46
CA MET A 371 -27.21 -8.03 -23.71
C MET A 371 -25.94 -8.89 -23.83
N LYS A 372 -24.77 -8.32 -23.48
CA LYS A 372 -23.52 -9.08 -23.42
C LYS A 372 -23.62 -10.29 -22.50
N LYS A 373 -24.20 -10.13 -21.31
CA LYS A 373 -24.39 -11.25 -20.37
C LYS A 373 -25.32 -12.33 -20.94
N LYS A 374 -26.38 -11.91 -21.64
CA LYS A 374 -27.32 -12.82 -22.30
C LYS A 374 -26.59 -13.63 -23.38
N LEU A 375 -25.84 -12.97 -24.26
CA LEU A 375 -25.07 -13.61 -25.32
C LEU A 375 -24.00 -14.58 -24.79
N ILE A 376 -23.32 -14.24 -23.66
CA ILE A 376 -22.38 -15.15 -23.01
C ILE A 376 -23.12 -16.40 -22.48
N LYS A 377 -24.29 -16.22 -21.86
CA LYS A 377 -25.11 -17.32 -21.33
C LYS A 377 -25.61 -18.26 -22.43
N GLU A 378 -25.92 -17.71 -23.60
CA GLU A 378 -26.38 -18.44 -24.80
C GLU A 378 -25.20 -19.03 -25.60
N GLY A 379 -23.95 -18.83 -25.19
CA GLY A 379 -22.76 -19.34 -25.88
C GLY A 379 -22.44 -18.61 -27.20
N LEU A 380 -23.08 -17.49 -27.46
CA LEU A 380 -22.87 -16.64 -28.64
C LEU A 380 -21.64 -15.70 -28.46
N LEU A 381 -21.12 -15.59 -27.26
CA LEU A 381 -19.86 -14.94 -26.91
C LEU A 381 -19.06 -15.88 -26.00
N ASP A 382 -17.71 -15.78 -26.06
CA ASP A 382 -16.83 -16.47 -25.12
C ASP A 382 -17.06 -15.99 -23.68
N LYS A 383 -16.63 -16.78 -22.67
CA LYS A 383 -16.70 -16.45 -21.24
C LYS A 383 -16.11 -15.08 -20.88
N TYR A 384 -15.22 -14.56 -21.70
CA TYR A 384 -14.63 -13.22 -21.58
C TYR A 384 -15.39 -12.14 -22.37
N GLY A 385 -16.44 -12.53 -23.09
CA GLY A 385 -17.25 -11.64 -23.93
C GLY A 385 -16.56 -11.23 -25.22
N LYS A 386 -15.65 -12.06 -25.73
CA LYS A 386 -15.10 -11.91 -27.07
C LYS A 386 -16.01 -12.58 -28.09
N PRO A 387 -16.12 -12.01 -29.31
CA PRO A 387 -16.87 -12.64 -30.40
C PRO A 387 -16.30 -14.03 -30.72
N ASN A 388 -17.22 -14.94 -31.10
CA ASN A 388 -16.92 -16.27 -31.64
C ASN A 388 -17.68 -16.44 -32.97
N ASP A 389 -17.52 -17.57 -33.66
CA ASP A 389 -18.12 -17.84 -34.96
C ASP A 389 -19.67 -17.82 -34.95
N ARG A 390 -20.30 -17.88 -33.77
CA ARG A 390 -21.76 -17.85 -33.60
C ARG A 390 -22.28 -16.47 -33.14
N THR A 391 -21.39 -15.47 -33.05
CA THR A 391 -21.77 -14.13 -32.59
C THR A 391 -22.68 -13.45 -33.64
N PRO A 392 -23.86 -12.90 -33.26
CA PRO A 392 -24.72 -12.16 -34.16
C PRO A 392 -24.02 -10.95 -34.78
N ALA A 393 -24.23 -10.73 -36.09
CA ALA A 393 -23.64 -9.59 -36.80
C ALA A 393 -24.05 -8.23 -36.20
N GLU A 394 -25.26 -8.14 -35.62
CA GLU A 394 -25.73 -6.95 -34.91
C GLU A 394 -24.85 -6.57 -33.72
N TRP A 395 -24.29 -7.56 -33.00
CA TRP A 395 -23.36 -7.30 -31.88
C TRP A 395 -22.04 -6.76 -32.39
N LEU A 396 -21.52 -7.26 -33.49
CA LEU A 396 -20.27 -6.79 -34.12
C LEU A 396 -20.39 -5.36 -34.61
N ASN A 397 -21.52 -5.05 -35.27
CA ASN A 397 -21.80 -3.69 -35.75
C ASN A 397 -22.02 -2.70 -34.60
N TYR A 398 -22.50 -3.16 -33.44
CA TYR A 398 -22.72 -2.33 -32.27
C TYR A 398 -21.41 -1.86 -31.61
N GLU A 399 -20.31 -2.59 -31.77
CA GLU A 399 -19.01 -2.16 -31.30
C GLU A 399 -18.46 -0.97 -32.11
N HIS A 400 -18.74 -0.89 -33.39
CA HIS A 400 -18.35 0.23 -34.25
C HIS A 400 -19.23 1.49 -34.07
N LEU A 401 -20.42 1.38 -33.52
CA LEU A 401 -21.32 2.52 -33.26
C LEU A 401 -21.02 3.24 -31.92
N SER A 402 -20.10 2.77 -31.13
CA SER A 402 -19.75 3.33 -29.81
C SER A 402 -18.64 4.37 -29.84
N GLU A 403 -18.13 4.76 -30.99
CA GLU A 403 -17.29 5.97 -31.12
C GLU A 403 -18.24 7.20 -31.13
N PRO A 404 -17.96 8.22 -30.28
CA PRO A 404 -18.76 9.43 -30.27
C PRO A 404 -18.61 10.12 -31.63
N LYS A 405 -19.63 10.08 -32.47
CA LYS A 405 -19.72 10.98 -33.60
C LYS A 405 -19.77 12.39 -33.04
N SER A 406 -18.70 13.14 -33.21
CA SER A 406 -18.69 14.57 -32.99
C SER A 406 -19.73 15.19 -33.90
N SER A 407 -20.86 15.63 -33.34
CA SER A 407 -21.88 16.38 -34.03
C SER A 407 -21.42 17.81 -34.27
N THR A 408 -20.69 18.02 -35.34
CA THR A 408 -20.60 19.31 -36.03
C THR A 408 -20.15 19.02 -37.46
N SER A 409 -21.08 18.67 -38.32
CA SER A 409 -20.86 18.75 -39.77
C SER A 409 -21.72 19.85 -40.34
N THR A 410 -21.18 21.00 -40.53
CA THR A 410 -21.62 21.98 -41.52
C THR A 410 -21.43 21.38 -42.90
N PRO A 411 -22.39 21.49 -43.82
CA PRO A 411 -22.30 20.88 -45.14
C PRO A 411 -21.34 21.67 -46.03
N HIS A 412 -20.12 21.15 -46.23
CA HIS A 412 -19.23 21.65 -47.27
C HIS A 412 -19.58 20.99 -48.62
N ARG A 413 -20.01 21.85 -49.52
CA ARG A 413 -20.24 21.67 -50.97
C ARG A 413 -19.03 20.98 -51.62
N LYS A 414 -19.25 19.81 -52.22
CA LYS A 414 -18.24 19.10 -53.02
C LYS A 414 -17.94 19.91 -54.28
N VAL A 415 -16.71 20.40 -54.40
CA VAL A 415 -16.13 20.86 -55.66
C VAL A 415 -15.23 19.74 -56.14
N LYS A 416 -15.53 19.22 -57.33
CA LYS A 416 -14.65 18.34 -58.12
C LYS A 416 -13.44 19.12 -58.54
N ILE A 417 -12.26 18.62 -58.30
CA ILE A 417 -11.02 19.06 -58.96
C ILE A 417 -10.41 17.82 -59.60
N GLU A 418 -10.20 17.91 -60.90
CA GLU A 418 -9.59 16.90 -61.76
C GLU A 418 -8.09 16.78 -61.46
N GLU A 419 -7.60 15.54 -61.61
CA GLU A 419 -6.17 15.19 -61.55
C GLU A 419 -5.41 15.79 -62.73
N THR A 420 -4.30 16.43 -62.50
CA THR A 420 -3.19 16.53 -63.44
C THR A 420 -1.90 16.23 -62.72
N GLU A 421 -1.20 15.21 -63.25
CA GLU A 421 0.13 14.78 -62.88
C GLU A 421 1.16 15.87 -63.22
N GLU A 422 2.11 16.14 -62.30
CA GLU A 422 3.50 16.44 -62.62
C GLU A 422 4.38 16.38 -61.38
N ALA A 423 5.43 15.57 -61.43
CA ALA A 423 6.60 15.51 -60.54
C ALA A 423 7.80 16.17 -61.24
N PRO A 424 8.99 16.26 -60.68
CA PRO A 424 9.46 16.65 -59.34
C PRO A 424 10.51 17.76 -59.36
N SER A 425 10.88 18.36 -58.29
CA SER A 425 12.24 18.93 -58.16
C SER A 425 12.72 19.14 -56.74
N GLU A 426 13.89 18.62 -56.47
CA GLU A 426 14.75 18.77 -55.30
C GLU A 426 15.14 20.23 -55.03
N ARG A 427 15.18 20.63 -53.77
CA ARG A 427 16.14 21.66 -53.33
C ARG A 427 16.64 21.39 -51.90
N LYS A 428 17.87 20.91 -51.84
CA LYS A 428 18.76 20.89 -50.68
C LYS A 428 19.01 22.34 -50.18
N ARG A 429 18.97 22.57 -48.88
CA ARG A 429 19.78 23.61 -48.23
C ARG A 429 20.49 22.99 -47.03
N LYS A 430 21.83 23.01 -47.15
CA LYS A 430 22.82 22.78 -46.10
C LYS A 430 22.80 23.95 -45.10
N LEU A 431 22.97 23.68 -43.84
CA LEU A 431 23.76 24.55 -42.93
C LEU A 431 24.48 23.66 -41.90
N SER A 432 25.74 23.81 -41.99
CA SER A 432 26.95 23.64 -41.17
C SER A 432 26.85 23.03 -39.77
N GLU A 433 27.79 22.09 -39.62
CA GLU A 433 28.33 21.40 -38.47
C GLU A 433 28.92 22.33 -37.42
N GLU A 434 28.72 22.05 -36.15
CA GLU A 434 29.76 22.21 -35.13
C GLU A 434 29.81 20.97 -34.22
N GLN A 435 31.04 20.51 -34.07
CA GLN A 435 31.41 19.22 -33.43
C GLN A 435 31.56 19.35 -31.92
N SER A 436 31.20 18.34 -31.19
CA SER A 436 31.96 17.87 -30.03
C SER A 436 31.57 16.43 -29.62
N PRO A 437 32.40 15.66 -28.88
CA PRO A 437 32.74 14.31 -29.26
C PRO A 437 31.95 13.21 -28.56
N THR A 438 31.70 12.17 -29.34
CA THR A 438 31.16 10.87 -29.00
C THR A 438 32.01 10.07 -28.03
N ARG A 439 31.38 9.43 -27.04
CA ARG A 439 31.84 8.19 -26.42
C ARG A 439 30.83 7.09 -26.70
N GLU A 440 31.25 6.15 -27.49
CA GLU A 440 30.53 4.94 -27.90
C GLU A 440 30.35 3.96 -26.71
N TRP A 441 29.20 3.34 -26.66
CA TRP A 441 28.93 2.08 -25.97
C TRP A 441 28.30 1.13 -26.98
N PRO A 442 28.72 -0.14 -27.06
CA PRO A 442 28.30 -1.02 -28.13
C PRO A 442 26.93 -1.65 -27.89
N ASP A 443 26.24 -1.78 -29.00
CA ASP A 443 24.94 -2.38 -29.18
C ASP A 443 24.93 -3.90 -29.13
N SER A 444 23.79 -4.40 -28.72
CA SER A 444 23.06 -5.60 -29.14
C SER A 444 23.68 -6.99 -28.91
N VAL A 445 22.95 -7.79 -28.13
CA VAL A 445 22.85 -9.24 -28.34
C VAL A 445 21.38 -9.69 -28.24
N GLU A 446 20.99 -10.35 -29.33
CA GLU A 446 19.66 -10.90 -29.62
C GLU A 446 19.17 -11.94 -28.61
N LYS A 447 17.85 -11.95 -28.42
CA LYS A 447 17.10 -13.01 -27.74
C LYS A 447 17.08 -14.29 -28.56
N LYS A 448 17.70 -15.35 -28.07
CA LYS A 448 17.39 -16.73 -28.47
C LYS A 448 16.82 -17.52 -27.30
N LYS A 449 15.55 -17.91 -27.43
CA LYS A 449 14.88 -18.91 -26.58
C LYS A 449 15.55 -20.28 -26.79
N LYS A 450 16.06 -20.90 -25.72
CA LYS A 450 16.33 -22.34 -25.71
C LYS A 450 15.78 -22.98 -24.44
N LYS A 451 14.89 -23.95 -24.66
CA LYS A 451 14.46 -24.94 -23.65
C LYS A 451 15.71 -25.75 -23.22
N LYS A 452 15.97 -25.83 -21.91
CA LYS A 452 16.96 -26.77 -21.37
C LYS A 452 16.25 -27.89 -20.62
N LYS A 453 16.42 -29.13 -21.13
CA LYS A 453 16.17 -30.40 -20.43
C LYS A 453 17.14 -30.52 -19.25
N LYS A 454 16.66 -31.01 -18.12
CA LYS A 454 17.49 -31.41 -16.98
C LYS A 454 18.34 -32.59 -17.34
N LYS A 455 19.65 -32.46 -17.20
CA LYS A 455 20.62 -33.54 -17.12
C LYS A 455 21.10 -33.60 -15.67
N VAL A 456 21.06 -34.80 -15.09
CA VAL A 456 21.58 -35.09 -13.75
C VAL A 456 23.05 -35.38 -13.94
N GLU A 457 23.92 -34.65 -13.29
CA GLU A 457 25.33 -34.98 -13.14
C GLU A 457 25.56 -35.51 -11.73
N GLU A 458 26.07 -36.73 -11.64
CA GLU A 458 26.61 -37.37 -10.45
C GLU A 458 27.92 -36.66 -10.07
N MET A 459 28.04 -36.26 -8.82
CA MET A 459 29.32 -35.81 -8.24
C MET A 459 29.86 -36.92 -7.35
N GLU A 460 31.07 -37.34 -7.63
CA GLU A 460 31.93 -38.28 -6.89
C GLU A 460 32.19 -37.73 -5.47
N ILE A 461 32.19 -38.64 -4.50
CA ILE A 461 32.45 -38.39 -3.10
C ILE A 461 33.89 -38.78 -2.78
N ASP A 462 34.66 -37.86 -2.26
CA ASP A 462 36.02 -38.01 -1.73
C ASP A 462 36.00 -38.75 -0.36
N PRO A 463 36.80 -39.80 -0.13
CA PRO A 463 36.64 -40.69 1.01
C PRO A 463 37.52 -40.38 2.20
N ASN A 464 37.60 -39.11 2.66
CA ASN A 464 38.33 -38.78 3.89
C ASN A 464 37.71 -37.67 4.73
N VAL A 465 36.60 -37.97 5.40
CA VAL A 465 36.21 -37.27 6.65
C VAL A 465 35.45 -38.26 7.55
N SER A 466 36.01 -38.46 8.72
CA SER A 466 35.59 -39.36 9.77
C SER A 466 34.34 -38.90 10.52
N VAL A 467 33.45 -39.87 10.77
CA VAL A 467 32.57 -40.07 11.96
C VAL A 467 31.94 -38.82 12.62
N ILE A 468 30.65 -38.64 12.38
CA ILE A 468 29.71 -38.11 13.40
C ILE A 468 28.32 -38.75 13.18
N ASP A 469 27.93 -39.50 14.20
CA ASP A 469 26.62 -39.81 14.73
C ASP A 469 25.43 -40.20 13.82
N SER A 470 25.06 -41.47 13.90
CA SER A 470 24.02 -42.19 13.12
C SER A 470 22.58 -42.02 13.59
N SER A 471 22.25 -41.15 14.55
CA SER A 471 20.94 -41.05 15.17
C SER A 471 19.91 -40.15 14.46
N VAL A 472 20.33 -39.36 13.46
CA VAL A 472 19.44 -38.37 12.77
C VAL A 472 18.87 -38.90 11.45
N LEU A 473 19.32 -40.05 10.95
CA LEU A 473 18.92 -40.57 9.63
C LEU A 473 17.69 -41.50 9.67
N GLU A 474 17.35 -42.07 10.82
CA GLU A 474 16.19 -42.99 10.91
C GLU A 474 14.81 -42.28 10.92
N ILE A 475 14.73 -41.04 11.36
CA ILE A 475 13.46 -40.31 11.43
C ILE A 475 12.96 -39.78 10.05
N LYS A 476 13.84 -39.75 9.06
CA LYS A 476 13.47 -39.27 7.70
C LYS A 476 12.98 -40.38 6.76
N THR A 477 13.29 -41.61 7.04
CA THR A 477 12.90 -42.77 6.21
C THR A 477 11.51 -43.31 6.55
N GLU A 478 11.04 -43.19 7.77
CA GLU A 478 9.68 -43.61 8.15
C GLU A 478 8.57 -42.69 7.65
N LYS A 479 8.84 -41.38 7.54
CA LYS A 479 7.87 -40.40 7.00
C LYS A 479 7.66 -40.54 5.48
N LYS A 480 8.59 -41.12 4.73
CA LYS A 480 8.42 -41.38 3.29
C LYS A 480 7.67 -42.69 3.00
N LYS A 481 7.70 -43.68 3.89
CA LYS A 481 6.93 -44.93 3.74
C LYS A 481 5.44 -44.76 4.09
N LYS A 482 5.08 -43.91 5.05
CA LYS A 482 3.66 -43.63 5.38
C LYS A 482 2.94 -42.79 4.31
N LYS A 483 3.65 -41.95 3.52
CA LYS A 483 3.05 -41.16 2.43
C LYS A 483 2.83 -41.94 1.12
N LYS A 484 3.40 -43.14 0.98
CA LYS A 484 3.19 -44.00 -0.19
C LYS A 484 2.04 -45.02 0.03
N LYS A 485 1.63 -45.33 1.30
CA LYS A 485 0.52 -46.21 1.61
C LYS A 485 -0.87 -45.56 1.64
N SER A 486 -0.94 -44.20 1.68
CA SER A 486 -2.22 -43.47 1.63
C SER A 486 -2.63 -43.00 0.23
N LYS A 487 -1.94 -43.46 -0.82
CA LYS A 487 -2.28 -43.18 -2.23
C LYS A 487 -2.69 -44.47 -2.99
N MET A 488 -2.91 -45.57 -2.31
CA MET A 488 -3.38 -46.85 -2.88
C MET A 488 -4.52 -47.48 -2.04
N LEU A 489 -5.39 -46.66 -1.51
CA LEU A 489 -6.71 -47.02 -1.02
C LEU A 489 -7.70 -45.94 -1.43
#